data_e8452c60a58ed89734d1a3a76c3b1886
#
_entry.id   e8452c60a58ed89734d1a3a76c3b1886
#
_cell.length_a   1.000
_cell.length_b   1.000
_cell.length_c   1.000
_cell.angle_alpha   90.00
_cell.angle_beta   90.00
_cell.angle_gamma   90.00
#
_symmetry.space_group_name_H-M   'P 1'
#
loop_
_entity.id
_entity.type
_entity.pdbx_description
1 polymer ?
#
loop_
_entity_poly.entity_id
_entity_poly.type
_entity_poly.pdbx_seq_one_letter_code
_entity_poly.pdbx_strand_id
1 'polypeptide(L)'
;MLKSERKKIVFKEFDLYFNPLGYKGIKTGGDPTYVLKTKDFVVTFFMNFLDVGGIDISGIRMSILEVENHIINLFGKQYICDKYFYDEKRYFLDTISDKRRLDKFSNVELKTEIEVLEFVQWYINYFEKEGKHFIETYSYLPNILKKMDELTAQGKTWQNRENGILSGSLDAQFRGLIISKLCNDIGFDDKISMCDEIFSREQYKDWLPYYEKLKEHLKSVEPIYNV
;
A
#
# COMPACT_ATOMS: atom_id res chain seq x y z
N MET A 1 -18.48 0.68 -26.41
CA MET A 1 -18.80 1.64 -25.31
C MET A 1 -17.66 2.63 -25.15
N LEU A 2 -17.95 3.91 -25.00
CA LEU A 2 -16.93 4.95 -24.79
C LEU A 2 -16.31 4.83 -23.39
N LYS A 3 -15.06 5.28 -23.23
CA LYS A 3 -14.34 5.31 -21.92
C LYS A 3 -15.12 6.11 -20.87
N SER A 4 -15.74 7.22 -21.26
CA SER A 4 -16.57 8.06 -20.39
C SER A 4 -17.85 7.36 -19.91
N GLU A 5 -18.45 6.52 -20.71
CA GLU A 5 -19.63 5.73 -20.37
C GLU A 5 -19.26 4.65 -19.35
N ARG A 6 -18.16 3.90 -19.61
CA ARG A 6 -17.62 2.92 -18.63
C ARG A 6 -17.35 3.56 -17.27
N LYS A 7 -16.67 4.72 -17.25
CA LYS A 7 -16.42 5.48 -16.02
C LYS A 7 -17.71 5.81 -15.28
N LYS A 8 -18.72 6.31 -15.99
CA LYS A 8 -20.01 6.70 -15.37
C LYS A 8 -20.70 5.51 -14.69
N ILE A 9 -20.72 4.34 -15.33
CA ILE A 9 -21.32 3.12 -14.77
C ILE A 9 -20.53 2.67 -13.54
N VAL A 10 -19.22 2.50 -13.67
CA VAL A 10 -18.37 2.03 -12.57
C VAL A 10 -18.49 2.96 -11.37
N PHE A 11 -18.40 4.28 -11.55
CA PHE A 11 -18.47 5.22 -10.45
C PHE A 11 -19.83 5.23 -9.77
N LYS A 12 -20.91 5.10 -10.54
CA LYS A 12 -22.25 5.01 -9.97
C LYS A 12 -22.37 3.80 -9.04
N GLU A 13 -21.99 2.63 -9.51
CA GLU A 13 -22.12 1.39 -8.76
C GLU A 13 -21.12 1.31 -7.59
N PHE A 14 -19.89 1.77 -7.78
CA PHE A 14 -18.91 1.84 -6.70
C PHE A 14 -19.32 2.84 -5.62
N ASP A 15 -19.88 4.00 -5.98
CA ASP A 15 -20.39 4.95 -4.99
C ASP A 15 -21.55 4.35 -4.16
N LEU A 16 -22.47 3.62 -4.81
CA LEU A 16 -23.58 2.95 -4.13
C LEU A 16 -23.07 1.93 -3.11
N TYR A 17 -21.99 1.22 -3.43
CA TYR A 17 -21.43 0.19 -2.56
C TYR A 17 -20.45 0.75 -1.53
N PHE A 18 -19.47 1.58 -1.94
CA PHE A 18 -18.35 2.00 -1.10
C PHE A 18 -18.64 3.21 -0.22
N ASN A 19 -19.52 4.16 -0.65
CA ASN A 19 -19.83 5.33 0.16
C ASN A 19 -20.47 4.98 1.52
N PRO A 20 -21.44 4.03 1.61
CA PRO A 20 -21.97 3.57 2.90
C PRO A 20 -20.91 2.96 3.83
N LEU A 21 -19.81 2.42 3.28
CA LEU A 21 -18.67 1.90 4.03
C LEU A 21 -17.67 3.01 4.44
N GLY A 22 -17.96 4.27 4.14
CA GLY A 22 -17.13 5.42 4.49
C GLY A 22 -16.05 5.79 3.47
N TYR A 23 -15.95 5.08 2.36
CA TYR A 23 -15.02 5.45 1.28
C TYR A 23 -15.49 6.70 0.53
N LYS A 24 -14.54 7.49 0.05
CA LYS A 24 -14.79 8.64 -0.83
C LYS A 24 -14.06 8.44 -2.16
N GLY A 25 -14.79 8.54 -3.27
CA GLY A 25 -14.22 8.47 -4.61
C GLY A 25 -13.56 9.79 -5.03
N ILE A 26 -12.26 9.76 -5.33
CA ILE A 26 -11.52 10.85 -5.98
C ILE A 26 -11.50 10.55 -7.47
N LYS A 27 -12.32 11.26 -8.25
CA LYS A 27 -12.59 10.95 -9.66
C LYS A 27 -11.91 11.89 -10.64
N THR A 28 -11.25 12.94 -10.15
CA THR A 28 -10.58 13.99 -10.94
C THR A 28 -9.07 13.93 -10.81
N GLY A 29 -8.35 14.30 -11.88
CA GLY A 29 -6.88 14.17 -11.96
C GLY A 29 -6.46 12.70 -12.09
N GLY A 30 -5.25 12.33 -12.38
CA GLY A 30 -4.68 10.98 -12.45
C GLY A 30 -5.65 9.78 -12.51
N ASP A 31 -5.24 8.69 -11.88
CA ASP A 31 -6.10 7.52 -11.77
C ASP A 31 -7.18 7.72 -10.69
N PRO A 32 -8.46 7.43 -11.00
CA PRO A 32 -9.52 7.46 -10.01
C PRO A 32 -9.22 6.55 -8.83
N THR A 33 -9.44 7.08 -7.62
CA THR A 33 -9.05 6.40 -6.38
C THR A 33 -10.21 6.45 -5.39
N TYR A 34 -10.46 5.35 -4.70
CA TYR A 34 -11.34 5.33 -3.53
C TYR A 34 -10.51 5.33 -2.26
N VAL A 35 -10.91 6.15 -1.29
CA VAL A 35 -10.14 6.39 -0.06
C VAL A 35 -11.04 6.25 1.14
N LEU A 36 -10.67 5.39 2.10
CA LEU A 36 -11.19 5.38 3.46
C LEU A 36 -10.11 5.88 4.41
N LYS A 37 -10.38 6.96 5.15
CA LYS A 37 -9.46 7.49 6.14
C LYS A 37 -10.00 7.29 7.55
N THR A 38 -9.22 6.63 8.39
CA THR A 38 -9.44 6.52 9.84
C THR A 38 -8.43 7.39 10.60
N LYS A 39 -8.44 7.32 11.92
CA LYS A 39 -7.41 7.97 12.76
C LYS A 39 -6.04 7.27 12.69
N ASP A 40 -6.01 5.95 12.42
CA ASP A 40 -4.81 5.12 12.51
C ASP A 40 -4.27 4.72 11.14
N PHE A 41 -5.12 4.65 10.11
CA PHE A 41 -4.70 4.23 8.77
C PHE A 41 -5.58 4.82 7.67
N VAL A 42 -5.04 4.78 6.46
CA VAL A 42 -5.78 5.11 5.22
C VAL A 42 -5.80 3.86 4.33
N VAL A 43 -6.98 3.51 3.82
CA VAL A 43 -7.15 2.45 2.83
C VAL A 43 -7.42 3.06 1.48
N THR A 44 -6.74 2.59 0.44
CA THR A 44 -6.94 3.05 -0.92
C THR A 44 -6.99 1.89 -1.90
N PHE A 45 -7.71 2.09 -2.98
CA PHE A 45 -7.55 1.35 -4.23
C PHE A 45 -7.79 2.30 -5.40
N PHE A 46 -7.09 2.09 -6.50
CA PHE A 46 -7.19 2.93 -7.69
C PHE A 46 -7.49 2.09 -8.92
N MET A 47 -8.03 2.74 -9.94
CA MET A 47 -8.33 2.11 -11.21
C MET A 47 -7.87 2.98 -12.38
N ASN A 48 -7.48 2.32 -13.46
CA ASN A 48 -7.13 2.96 -14.72
C ASN A 48 -8.02 2.41 -15.83
N PHE A 49 -8.74 3.31 -16.51
CA PHE A 49 -9.58 2.96 -17.67
C PHE A 49 -8.74 3.02 -18.93
N LEU A 50 -8.45 1.87 -19.48
CA LEU A 50 -7.60 1.74 -20.68
C LEU A 50 -8.35 2.16 -21.95
N ASP A 51 -7.61 2.73 -22.90
CA ASP A 51 -8.19 3.16 -24.18
C ASP A 51 -8.63 1.97 -25.03
N VAL A 52 -7.97 0.81 -24.87
CA VAL A 52 -8.34 -0.47 -25.51
C VAL A 52 -9.63 -1.08 -24.94
N GLY A 53 -10.27 -0.45 -23.97
CA GLY A 53 -11.56 -0.87 -23.44
C GLY A 53 -11.52 -1.56 -22.09
N GLY A 54 -10.37 -2.02 -21.63
CA GLY A 54 -10.20 -2.69 -20.34
C GLY A 54 -10.18 -1.75 -19.14
N ILE A 55 -10.18 -2.33 -17.96
CA ILE A 55 -10.03 -1.62 -16.68
C ILE A 55 -8.98 -2.34 -15.84
N ASP A 56 -7.90 -1.63 -15.51
CA ASP A 56 -6.95 -2.02 -14.48
C ASP A 56 -7.45 -1.55 -13.14
N ILE A 57 -7.35 -2.39 -12.12
CA ILE A 57 -7.65 -2.01 -10.75
C ILE A 57 -6.62 -2.59 -9.80
N SER A 58 -6.24 -1.85 -8.78
CA SER A 58 -5.34 -2.36 -7.75
C SER A 58 -6.11 -3.23 -6.74
N GLY A 59 -5.38 -4.09 -6.04
CA GLY A 59 -5.82 -4.61 -4.75
C GLY A 59 -5.86 -3.52 -3.69
N ILE A 60 -6.11 -3.92 -2.45
CA ILE A 60 -6.15 -3.00 -1.31
C ILE A 60 -4.75 -2.55 -0.95
N ARG A 61 -4.62 -1.25 -0.67
CA ARG A 61 -3.41 -0.61 -0.15
C ARG A 61 -3.73 0.06 1.18
N MET A 62 -2.82 -0.02 2.11
CA MET A 62 -2.97 0.61 3.41
C MET A 62 -1.75 1.44 3.76
N SER A 63 -2.00 2.67 4.19
CA SER A 63 -1.02 3.53 4.85
C SER A 63 -1.26 3.44 6.35
N ILE A 64 -0.34 2.85 7.09
CA ILE A 64 -0.38 2.86 8.56
C ILE A 64 0.25 4.18 9.01
N LEU A 65 -0.57 5.08 9.55
CA LEU A 65 -0.15 6.47 9.78
C LEU A 65 1.02 6.57 10.74
N GLU A 66 1.07 5.71 11.77
CA GLU A 66 2.19 5.67 12.69
C GLU A 66 3.52 5.36 11.99
N VAL A 67 3.53 4.41 11.06
CA VAL A 67 4.73 4.05 10.29
C VAL A 67 5.10 5.18 9.30
N GLU A 68 4.11 5.66 8.53
CA GLU A 68 4.39 6.65 7.47
C GLU A 68 4.76 8.03 8.04
N ASN A 69 4.31 8.39 9.25
CA ASN A 69 4.75 9.62 9.92
C ASN A 69 6.27 9.59 10.20
N HIS A 70 6.84 8.45 10.58
CA HIS A 70 8.30 8.31 10.71
C HIS A 70 9.01 8.48 9.36
N ILE A 71 8.49 7.88 8.29
CA ILE A 71 9.02 8.05 6.93
C ILE A 71 9.00 9.52 6.50
N ILE A 72 7.87 10.20 6.68
CA ILE A 72 7.70 11.62 6.33
C ILE A 72 8.68 12.52 7.10
N ASN A 73 8.82 12.28 8.40
CA ASN A 73 9.72 13.06 9.26
C ASN A 73 11.20 12.86 8.90
N LEU A 74 11.57 11.66 8.48
CA LEU A 74 12.95 11.33 8.09
C LEU A 74 13.36 11.92 6.74
N PHE A 75 12.49 11.80 5.75
CA PHE A 75 12.82 12.12 4.36
C PHE A 75 12.34 13.50 3.92
N GLY A 76 11.41 14.10 4.68
CA GLY A 76 10.80 15.39 4.38
C GLY A 76 9.77 15.32 3.25
N LYS A 77 8.95 16.36 3.17
CA LYS A 77 7.88 16.45 2.17
C LYS A 77 8.39 16.40 0.74
N GLN A 78 9.58 16.93 0.47
CA GLN A 78 10.15 17.00 -0.88
C GLN A 78 10.51 15.61 -1.44
N TYR A 79 11.08 14.72 -0.63
CA TYR A 79 11.32 13.33 -1.03
C TYR A 79 10.03 12.61 -1.44
N ILE A 80 8.96 12.88 -0.73
CA ILE A 80 7.64 12.32 -0.97
C ILE A 80 7.03 12.90 -2.25
N CYS A 81 7.13 14.22 -2.46
CA CYS A 81 6.63 14.89 -3.66
C CYS A 81 7.35 14.42 -4.93
N ASP A 82 8.66 14.23 -4.88
CA ASP A 82 9.46 13.84 -6.04
C ASP A 82 9.29 12.37 -6.43
N LYS A 83 9.00 11.49 -5.48
CA LYS A 83 8.89 10.04 -5.73
C LYS A 83 7.48 9.48 -5.66
N TYR A 84 6.55 10.11 -4.95
CA TYR A 84 5.26 9.51 -4.60
C TYR A 84 4.04 10.41 -4.82
N PHE A 85 4.10 11.45 -5.60
CA PHE A 85 2.96 12.32 -5.90
C PHE A 85 2.17 12.69 -4.63
N TYR A 86 2.77 13.49 -3.75
CA TYR A 86 2.12 13.98 -2.56
C TYR A 86 1.31 15.25 -2.87
N ASP A 87 -0.01 15.11 -2.92
CA ASP A 87 -0.96 16.21 -2.80
C ASP A 87 -1.51 16.16 -1.36
N GLU A 88 -1.59 17.29 -0.64
CA GLU A 88 -2.17 17.34 0.72
C GLU A 88 -3.59 16.77 0.80
N LYS A 89 -4.27 16.65 -0.34
CA LYS A 89 -5.58 16.01 -0.49
C LYS A 89 -5.51 14.52 -0.76
N ARG A 90 -4.34 13.97 -1.12
CA ARG A 90 -4.14 12.58 -1.53
C ARG A 90 -2.96 12.00 -0.77
N TYR A 91 -3.26 11.17 0.21
CA TYR A 91 -2.26 10.48 0.99
C TYR A 91 -1.98 9.12 0.31
N PHE A 92 -0.85 8.98 -0.38
CA PHE A 92 -0.53 7.77 -1.15
C PHE A 92 0.76 7.07 -0.74
N LEU A 93 1.18 7.25 0.51
CA LEU A 93 2.25 6.43 1.04
C LEU A 93 1.65 5.12 1.53
N ASP A 94 1.80 4.07 0.74
CA ASP A 94 1.36 2.76 1.15
C ASP A 94 2.43 2.13 2.06
N THR A 95 2.05 1.72 3.27
CA THR A 95 2.88 0.86 4.13
C THR A 95 2.86 -0.56 3.60
N ILE A 96 1.67 -1.05 3.29
CA ILE A 96 1.42 -2.41 2.80
C ILE A 96 0.44 -2.41 1.64
N SER A 97 0.48 -3.49 0.85
CA SER A 97 -0.55 -3.76 -0.14
C SER A 97 -0.79 -5.26 -0.31
N ASP A 98 -2.05 -5.62 -0.54
CA ASP A 98 -2.45 -7.00 -0.82
C ASP A 98 -1.91 -7.44 -2.18
N LYS A 99 -2.42 -6.83 -3.25
CA LYS A 99 -2.02 -7.11 -4.63
C LYS A 99 -1.74 -5.83 -5.38
N ARG A 100 -0.64 -5.80 -6.13
CA ARG A 100 -0.29 -4.62 -6.92
C ARG A 100 -1.34 -4.31 -7.97
N ARG A 101 -1.88 -5.35 -8.60
CA ARG A 101 -2.82 -5.26 -9.72
C ARG A 101 -3.71 -6.50 -9.76
N LEU A 102 -4.95 -6.27 -10.08
CA LEU A 102 -5.94 -7.30 -10.38
C LEU A 102 -6.24 -7.19 -11.88
N ASP A 103 -5.72 -8.11 -12.67
CA ASP A 103 -5.60 -7.97 -14.13
C ASP A 103 -6.70 -8.69 -14.94
N LYS A 104 -7.66 -9.31 -14.27
CA LYS A 104 -8.73 -10.09 -14.93
C LYS A 104 -9.41 -9.33 -16.08
N PHE A 105 -9.62 -8.02 -15.94
CA PHE A 105 -10.32 -7.20 -16.93
C PHE A 105 -9.40 -6.20 -17.65
N SER A 106 -8.09 -6.26 -17.44
CA SER A 106 -7.13 -5.34 -18.03
C SER A 106 -7.04 -5.47 -19.55
N ASN A 107 -7.08 -6.72 -20.05
CA ASN A 107 -6.96 -7.04 -21.47
C ASN A 107 -8.30 -7.43 -22.12
N VAL A 108 -9.43 -7.10 -21.46
CA VAL A 108 -10.78 -7.38 -21.94
C VAL A 108 -11.42 -6.08 -22.40
N GLU A 109 -11.84 -6.03 -23.66
CA GLU A 109 -12.60 -4.88 -24.17
C GLU A 109 -14.05 -4.93 -23.68
N LEU A 110 -14.40 -4.09 -22.71
CA LEU A 110 -15.76 -3.98 -22.16
C LEU A 110 -16.63 -3.12 -23.08
N LYS A 111 -17.50 -3.75 -23.87
CA LYS A 111 -18.30 -3.13 -24.94
C LYS A 111 -19.71 -2.79 -24.52
N THR A 112 -20.24 -3.49 -23.51
CA THR A 112 -21.64 -3.40 -23.07
C THR A 112 -21.70 -2.97 -21.61
N GLU A 113 -22.85 -2.45 -21.19
CA GLU A 113 -23.15 -2.15 -19.80
C GLU A 113 -23.08 -3.41 -18.93
N ILE A 114 -23.55 -4.55 -19.44
CA ILE A 114 -23.52 -5.83 -18.73
C ILE A 114 -22.09 -6.23 -18.38
N GLU A 115 -21.16 -6.16 -19.34
CA GLU A 115 -19.75 -6.49 -19.12
C GLU A 115 -19.07 -5.55 -18.09
N VAL A 116 -19.45 -4.27 -18.09
CA VAL A 116 -18.96 -3.31 -17.08
C VAL A 116 -19.53 -3.63 -15.69
N LEU A 117 -20.80 -4.03 -15.59
CA LEU A 117 -21.40 -4.47 -14.33
C LEU A 117 -20.79 -5.79 -13.83
N GLU A 118 -20.39 -6.70 -14.71
CA GLU A 118 -19.65 -7.91 -14.34
C GLU A 118 -18.28 -7.56 -13.72
N PHE A 119 -17.55 -6.58 -14.27
CA PHE A 119 -16.33 -6.05 -13.66
C PHE A 119 -16.60 -5.49 -12.24
N VAL A 120 -17.63 -4.64 -12.11
CA VAL A 120 -18.03 -4.05 -10.82
C VAL A 120 -18.30 -5.13 -9.78
N GLN A 121 -19.15 -6.11 -10.13
CA GLN A 121 -19.52 -7.19 -9.22
C GLN A 121 -18.35 -8.08 -8.86
N TRP A 122 -17.44 -8.34 -9.82
CA TRP A 122 -16.23 -9.09 -9.57
C TRP A 122 -15.32 -8.38 -8.55
N TYR A 123 -15.15 -7.05 -8.68
CA TYR A 123 -14.31 -6.31 -7.74
C TYR A 123 -14.95 -6.22 -6.34
N ILE A 124 -16.25 -6.02 -6.26
CA ILE A 124 -16.99 -6.05 -4.98
C ILE A 124 -16.82 -7.41 -4.31
N ASN A 125 -16.94 -8.51 -5.06
CA ASN A 125 -16.73 -9.85 -4.53
C ASN A 125 -15.29 -10.09 -4.03
N TYR A 126 -14.27 -9.58 -4.74
CA TYR A 126 -12.90 -9.60 -4.26
C TYR A 126 -12.78 -8.79 -2.95
N PHE A 127 -13.32 -7.58 -2.91
CA PHE A 127 -13.27 -6.74 -1.73
C PHE A 127 -13.92 -7.41 -0.51
N GLU A 128 -15.09 -8.05 -0.69
CA GLU A 128 -15.79 -8.76 0.38
C GLU A 128 -15.01 -9.97 0.90
N LYS A 129 -14.41 -10.75 0.01
CA LYS A 129 -13.77 -12.02 0.37
C LYS A 129 -12.32 -11.86 0.84
N GLU A 130 -11.57 -10.97 0.20
CA GLU A 130 -10.13 -10.82 0.41
C GLU A 130 -9.79 -9.43 0.97
N GLY A 131 -10.33 -8.38 0.37
CA GLY A 131 -9.99 -7.00 0.72
C GLY A 131 -10.33 -6.63 2.16
N LYS A 132 -11.54 -6.95 2.63
CA LYS A 132 -11.95 -6.70 4.03
C LYS A 132 -11.09 -7.49 5.02
N HIS A 133 -10.84 -8.76 4.74
CA HIS A 133 -9.99 -9.58 5.59
C HIS A 133 -8.56 -9.03 5.67
N PHE A 134 -8.00 -8.56 4.54
CA PHE A 134 -6.70 -7.91 4.53
C PHE A 134 -6.68 -6.66 5.42
N ILE A 135 -7.69 -5.79 5.32
CA ILE A 135 -7.80 -4.57 6.13
C ILE A 135 -7.90 -4.94 7.62
N GLU A 136 -8.80 -5.83 7.98
CA GLU A 136 -9.03 -6.27 9.37
C GLU A 136 -7.77 -6.89 9.97
N THR A 137 -7.11 -7.76 9.23
CA THR A 137 -5.89 -8.45 9.70
C THR A 137 -4.74 -7.47 9.92
N TYR A 138 -4.49 -6.59 8.96
CA TYR A 138 -3.28 -5.77 8.94
C TYR A 138 -3.49 -4.33 9.43
N SER A 139 -4.67 -3.98 9.91
CA SER A 139 -4.88 -2.78 10.74
C SER A 139 -4.20 -2.87 12.10
N TYR A 140 -3.81 -4.08 12.52
CA TYR A 140 -3.07 -4.34 13.74
C TYR A 140 -1.58 -4.61 13.40
N LEU A 141 -0.72 -3.67 13.78
CA LEU A 141 0.70 -3.63 13.38
C LEU A 141 1.48 -4.93 13.68
N PRO A 142 1.29 -5.61 14.83
CA PRO A 142 1.96 -6.89 15.10
C PRO A 142 1.66 -7.99 14.08
N ASN A 143 0.52 -7.98 13.40
CA ASN A 143 0.24 -8.94 12.34
C ASN A 143 1.09 -8.70 11.09
N ILE A 144 1.48 -7.44 10.83
CA ILE A 144 2.42 -7.11 9.76
C ILE A 144 3.81 -7.64 10.13
N LEU A 145 4.26 -7.41 11.37
CA LEU A 145 5.54 -7.95 11.88
C LEU A 145 5.57 -9.48 11.74
N LYS A 146 4.55 -10.17 12.24
CA LYS A 146 4.43 -11.63 12.10
C LYS A 146 4.57 -12.09 10.65
N LYS A 147 3.93 -11.37 9.71
CA LYS A 147 4.03 -11.68 8.27
C LYS A 147 5.45 -11.46 7.74
N MET A 148 6.14 -10.42 8.20
CA MET A 148 7.55 -10.18 7.84
C MET A 148 8.43 -11.32 8.34
N ASP A 149 8.25 -11.80 9.57
CA ASP A 149 9.00 -12.90 10.14
C ASP A 149 8.76 -14.22 9.41
N GLU A 150 7.51 -14.52 9.05
CA GLU A 150 7.16 -15.66 8.21
C GLU A 150 7.88 -15.62 6.85
N LEU A 151 7.96 -14.44 6.23
CA LEU A 151 8.66 -14.26 4.95
C LEU A 151 10.18 -14.45 5.12
N THR A 152 10.76 -13.89 6.17
CA THR A 152 12.19 -14.06 6.51
C THR A 152 12.53 -15.54 6.74
N ALA A 153 11.73 -16.25 7.50
CA ALA A 153 11.90 -17.68 7.75
C ALA A 153 11.83 -18.54 6.47
N GLN A 154 11.13 -18.04 5.44
CA GLN A 154 11.04 -18.67 4.12
C GLN A 154 12.14 -18.19 3.14
N GLY A 155 13.08 -17.35 3.57
CA GLY A 155 14.09 -16.75 2.70
C GLY A 155 13.53 -15.76 1.67
N LYS A 156 12.33 -15.19 1.93
CA LYS A 156 11.65 -14.23 1.06
C LYS A 156 11.88 -12.81 1.52
N THR A 157 11.73 -11.87 0.60
CA THR A 157 11.80 -10.43 0.90
C THR A 157 10.49 -9.91 1.49
N TRP A 158 10.57 -8.86 2.31
CA TRP A 158 9.40 -8.13 2.81
C TRP A 158 8.68 -7.32 1.74
N GLN A 159 9.41 -6.92 0.69
CA GLN A 159 8.84 -6.10 -0.40
C GLN A 159 7.70 -6.82 -1.12
N ASN A 160 6.63 -6.10 -1.38
CA ASN A 160 5.50 -6.58 -2.18
C ASN A 160 5.84 -6.61 -3.68
N ARG A 161 6.71 -7.55 -4.09
CA ARG A 161 6.97 -7.84 -5.51
C ARG A 161 6.21 -9.09 -5.96
N GLU A 162 6.44 -10.22 -5.32
CA GLU A 162 5.80 -11.50 -5.62
C GLU A 162 5.02 -12.03 -4.41
N ASN A 163 5.63 -12.05 -3.25
CA ASN A 163 5.09 -12.68 -2.04
C ASN A 163 5.18 -11.80 -0.79
N GLY A 164 5.83 -10.64 -0.87
CA GLY A 164 5.99 -9.74 0.26
C GLY A 164 4.76 -8.89 0.51
N ILE A 165 4.76 -8.16 1.60
CA ILE A 165 3.63 -7.33 2.04
C ILE A 165 3.95 -5.83 2.04
N LEU A 166 5.22 -5.46 2.31
CA LEU A 166 5.61 -4.06 2.45
C LEU A 166 5.72 -3.38 1.10
N SER A 167 5.06 -2.25 0.95
CA SER A 167 5.10 -1.43 -0.24
C SER A 167 6.42 -0.66 -0.36
N GLY A 168 6.78 -0.33 -1.59
CA GLY A 168 8.00 0.43 -1.88
C GLY A 168 9.12 -0.41 -2.51
N SER A 169 10.28 0.21 -2.59
CA SER A 169 11.53 -0.39 -3.07
C SER A 169 12.45 -0.67 -1.85
N LEU A 170 13.58 0.01 -1.75
CA LEU A 170 14.46 -0.08 -0.57
C LEU A 170 13.84 0.57 0.67
N ASP A 171 12.93 1.52 0.51
CA ASP A 171 12.14 2.11 1.58
C ASP A 171 11.16 1.12 2.26
N ALA A 172 10.88 -0.02 1.64
CA ALA A 172 10.19 -1.13 2.30
C ALA A 172 11.01 -1.67 3.50
N GLN A 173 12.35 -1.69 3.42
CA GLN A 173 13.20 -2.07 4.54
C GLN A 173 13.09 -1.06 5.70
N PHE A 174 12.98 0.23 5.38
CA PHE A 174 12.77 1.26 6.40
C PHE A 174 11.46 1.08 7.13
N ARG A 175 10.36 0.83 6.39
CA ARG A 175 9.05 0.49 6.99
C ARG A 175 9.14 -0.73 7.88
N GLY A 176 9.83 -1.77 7.42
CA GLY A 176 10.04 -2.99 8.20
C GLY A 176 10.75 -2.74 9.53
N LEU A 177 11.81 -1.96 9.54
CA LEU A 177 12.53 -1.61 10.77
C LEU A 177 11.69 -0.73 11.72
N ILE A 178 10.91 0.22 11.18
CA ILE A 178 9.99 1.03 11.98
C ILE A 178 8.93 0.13 12.63
N ILE A 179 8.32 -0.78 11.87
CA ILE A 179 7.31 -1.73 12.37
C ILE A 179 7.91 -2.60 13.48
N SER A 180 9.09 -3.16 13.26
CA SER A 180 9.80 -3.99 14.22
C SER A 180 10.05 -3.21 15.53
N LYS A 181 10.53 -1.96 15.44
CA LYS A 181 10.77 -1.10 16.61
C LYS A 181 9.47 -0.76 17.35
N LEU A 182 8.42 -0.36 16.64
CA LEU A 182 7.12 -0.03 17.23
C LEU A 182 6.45 -1.23 17.91
N CYS A 183 6.75 -2.43 17.48
CA CYS A 183 6.25 -3.68 18.05
C CYS A 183 7.11 -4.23 19.20
N ASN A 184 8.19 -3.57 19.61
CA ASN A 184 9.15 -4.08 20.60
C ASN A 184 9.67 -5.49 20.26
N ASP A 185 9.97 -5.69 19.00
CA ASP A 185 10.35 -6.98 18.42
C ASP A 185 11.70 -7.48 18.96
N ILE A 186 11.73 -8.67 19.52
CA ILE A 186 12.95 -9.31 20.03
C ILE A 186 13.99 -9.56 18.91
N GLY A 187 13.55 -9.73 17.65
CA GLY A 187 14.41 -9.89 16.46
C GLY A 187 14.85 -8.59 15.82
N PHE A 188 14.67 -7.44 16.47
CA PHE A 188 14.99 -6.13 15.89
C PHE A 188 16.46 -6.01 15.46
N ASP A 189 17.41 -6.44 16.30
CA ASP A 189 18.85 -6.34 16.02
C ASP A 189 19.28 -7.23 14.85
N ASP A 190 18.67 -8.40 14.69
CA ASP A 190 18.89 -9.28 13.53
C ASP A 190 18.40 -8.61 12.23
N LYS A 191 17.26 -7.92 12.31
CA LYS A 191 16.71 -7.16 11.17
C LYS A 191 17.58 -5.95 10.80
N ILE A 192 18.15 -5.27 11.79
CA ILE A 192 19.18 -4.23 11.58
C ILE A 192 20.37 -4.82 10.86
N SER A 193 20.92 -5.94 11.34
CA SER A 193 22.08 -6.61 10.73
C SER A 193 21.82 -7.01 9.29
N MET A 194 20.64 -7.55 8.99
CA MET A 194 20.21 -7.87 7.62
C MET A 194 20.17 -6.61 6.74
N CYS A 195 19.66 -5.50 7.25
CA CYS A 195 19.62 -4.24 6.51
C CYS A 195 21.01 -3.64 6.33
N ASP A 196 21.93 -3.75 7.32
CA ASP A 196 23.32 -3.34 7.19
C ASP A 196 24.01 -4.04 6.00
N GLU A 197 23.78 -5.35 5.83
CA GLU A 197 24.29 -6.12 4.68
C GLU A 197 23.70 -5.63 3.35
N ILE A 198 22.40 -5.27 3.31
CA ILE A 198 21.74 -4.76 2.11
C ILE A 198 22.34 -3.41 1.71
N PHE A 199 22.40 -2.45 2.66
CA PHE A 199 22.79 -1.07 2.37
C PHE A 199 24.31 -0.87 2.26
N SER A 200 25.13 -1.86 2.67
CA SER A 200 26.58 -1.88 2.40
C SER A 200 26.94 -2.12 0.92
N ARG A 201 26.00 -2.60 0.11
CA ARG A 201 26.23 -2.91 -1.30
C ARG A 201 26.38 -1.63 -2.13
N GLU A 202 27.41 -1.55 -2.99
CA GLU A 202 27.71 -0.37 -3.82
C GLU A 202 26.50 0.15 -4.61
N GLN A 203 25.67 -0.74 -5.12
CA GLN A 203 24.45 -0.39 -5.87
C GLN A 203 23.40 0.37 -5.06
N TYR A 204 23.50 0.40 -3.72
CA TYR A 204 22.56 1.05 -2.82
C TYR A 204 23.18 2.21 -2.03
N LYS A 205 24.39 2.64 -2.40
CA LYS A 205 25.13 3.74 -1.73
C LYS A 205 24.32 5.03 -1.60
N ASP A 206 23.46 5.34 -2.57
CA ASP A 206 22.62 6.55 -2.54
C ASP A 206 21.53 6.49 -1.46
N TRP A 207 21.23 5.28 -0.95
CA TRP A 207 20.27 5.04 0.13
C TRP A 207 20.93 5.00 1.51
N LEU A 208 22.25 4.79 1.58
CA LEU A 208 22.98 4.65 2.83
C LEU A 208 22.81 5.86 3.78
N PRO A 209 22.88 7.13 3.33
CA PRO A 209 22.67 8.28 4.22
C PRO A 209 21.26 8.30 4.86
N TYR A 210 20.25 7.86 4.13
CA TYR A 210 18.88 7.77 4.65
C TYR A 210 18.74 6.62 5.66
N TYR A 211 19.40 5.50 5.38
CA TYR A 211 19.43 4.35 6.29
C TYR A 211 20.13 4.69 7.61
N GLU A 212 21.29 5.37 7.58
CA GLU A 212 21.98 5.81 8.79
C GLU A 212 21.13 6.79 9.61
N LYS A 213 20.47 7.73 8.93
CA LYS A 213 19.53 8.65 9.58
C LYS A 213 18.35 7.89 10.23
N LEU A 214 17.85 6.84 9.60
CA LEU A 214 16.81 6.00 10.18
C LEU A 214 17.31 5.28 11.43
N LYS A 215 18.49 4.63 11.39
CA LYS A 215 19.06 3.95 12.56
C LYS A 215 19.19 4.89 13.76
N GLU A 216 19.66 6.11 13.57
CA GLU A 216 19.76 7.10 14.62
C GLU A 216 18.37 7.48 15.17
N HIS A 217 17.42 7.74 14.29
CA HIS A 217 16.04 8.05 14.68
C HIS A 217 15.40 6.93 15.50
N LEU A 218 15.60 5.67 15.11
CA LEU A 218 15.01 4.51 15.80
C LEU A 218 15.48 4.33 17.25
N LYS A 219 16.62 4.92 17.64
CA LYS A 219 17.08 4.92 19.04
C LYS A 219 16.12 5.68 19.96
N SER A 220 15.42 6.68 19.45
CA SER A 220 14.47 7.53 20.20
C SER A 220 13.00 7.10 20.03
N VAL A 221 12.72 6.11 19.20
CA VAL A 221 11.35 5.62 18.99
C VAL A 221 10.98 4.65 20.11
N GLU A 222 9.92 4.99 20.82
CA GLU A 222 9.34 4.13 21.86
C GLU A 222 8.39 3.11 21.25
N PRO A 223 8.42 1.86 21.68
CA PRO A 223 7.45 0.85 21.27
C PRO A 223 6.02 1.21 21.70
N ILE A 224 5.05 0.88 20.85
CA ILE A 224 3.62 1.02 21.13
C ILE A 224 2.93 -0.32 21.35
N TYR A 225 3.59 -1.41 20.98
CA TYR A 225 3.16 -2.79 21.22
C TYR A 225 4.28 -3.57 21.92
N ASN A 226 3.91 -4.62 22.65
CA ASN A 226 4.84 -5.58 23.22
C ASN A 226 4.46 -6.97 22.71
N VAL A 227 5.24 -7.51 21.78
CA VAL A 227 5.02 -8.82 21.15
C VAL A 227 6.20 -9.74 21.37
#